data_b50a4e4a0b93e0271cb492055d5ff1c6
#
_entry.id   b50a4e4a0b93e0271cb492055d5ff1c6
#
_cell.length_a   1.000
_cell.length_b   1.000
_cell.length_c   1.000
_cell.angle_alpha   90.00
_cell.angle_beta   90.00
_cell.angle_gamma   90.00
#
_symmetry.space_group_name_H-M   'P 1'
#
loop_
_entity.id
_entity.type
_entity.pdbx_description
1 polymer ?
#
loop_
_entity_poly.entity_id
_entity_poly.type
_entity_poly.pdbx_seq_one_letter_code
_entity_poly.pdbx_strand_id
1 'polypeptide(L)'
;MAADAGPGRKMRIKKSTRHAKITGDFGEMAVLYWLSKYGFECALVDHTGIDIIARNPHTNEIMGISVKSRSRTEEQEDEYVSIPNDNFDKAEKACAAFGCIPYFAIVVDAGETIRGFILPMAKVLTLFPKGKAGSGWKMTEPYLARYAADPAIQVFAFQTTTMRWWGQEVVAADAHASRD
;
A
#
# COMPACT_ATOMS: atom_id res chain seq x y z
N MET A 1 13.97 -8.28 41.72
CA MET A 1 13.90 -9.44 40.84
C MET A 1 12.89 -9.10 39.73
N ALA A 2 13.40 -8.72 38.55
CA ALA A 2 12.57 -8.43 37.40
C ALA A 2 12.26 -9.77 36.73
N ALA A 3 10.97 -10.07 36.57
CA ALA A 3 10.51 -11.25 35.85
C ALA A 3 10.82 -11.08 34.36
N ASP A 4 11.65 -11.99 33.86
CA ASP A 4 11.95 -12.17 32.44
C ASP A 4 10.64 -12.52 31.71
N ALA A 5 10.11 -11.56 30.94
CA ALA A 5 8.98 -11.82 30.04
C ALA A 5 9.55 -12.59 28.84
N GLY A 6 9.36 -13.89 28.85
CA GLY A 6 9.72 -14.76 27.74
C GLY A 6 9.10 -14.28 26.41
N PRO A 7 9.68 -14.67 25.24
CA PRO A 7 9.29 -14.16 23.94
C PRO A 7 7.79 -14.43 23.68
N GLY A 8 7.01 -13.34 23.65
CA GLY A 8 5.57 -13.38 23.41
C GLY A 8 5.28 -14.15 22.13
N ARG A 9 4.40 -15.14 22.21
CA ARG A 9 3.94 -15.95 21.09
C ARG A 9 3.21 -15.03 20.10
N LYS A 10 3.87 -14.67 18.99
CA LYS A 10 3.30 -13.83 17.95
C LYS A 10 2.03 -14.48 17.39
N MET A 11 0.93 -13.75 17.43
CA MET A 11 -0.37 -14.26 16.98
C MET A 11 -0.47 -14.17 15.46
N ARG A 12 -0.59 -15.30 14.79
CA ARG A 12 -0.75 -15.39 13.35
C ARG A 12 -2.22 -15.19 12.99
N ILE A 13 -2.60 -13.98 12.57
CA ILE A 13 -3.97 -13.66 12.14
C ILE A 13 -4.26 -14.35 10.80
N LYS A 14 -5.27 -15.23 10.78
CA LYS A 14 -5.77 -15.84 9.54
C LYS A 14 -6.69 -14.85 8.83
N LYS A 15 -6.22 -14.26 7.74
CA LYS A 15 -7.00 -13.33 6.92
C LYS A 15 -8.19 -14.03 6.25
N SER A 16 -9.31 -13.31 6.08
CA SER A 16 -10.48 -13.85 5.37
C SER A 16 -10.18 -14.14 3.90
N THR A 17 -10.96 -15.01 3.26
CA THR A 17 -10.81 -15.33 1.82
C THR A 17 -11.01 -14.13 0.90
N ARG A 18 -11.76 -13.12 1.34
CA ARG A 18 -12.03 -11.87 0.60
C ARG A 18 -11.04 -10.76 0.92
N HIS A 19 -10.12 -10.97 1.86
CA HIS A 19 -9.23 -9.92 2.34
C HIS A 19 -8.41 -9.26 1.22
N ALA A 20 -7.94 -10.03 0.25
CA ALA A 20 -7.17 -9.49 -0.87
C ALA A 20 -7.96 -8.47 -1.71
N LYS A 21 -9.24 -8.78 -2.00
CA LYS A 21 -10.12 -7.83 -2.70
C LYS A 21 -10.38 -6.58 -1.86
N ILE A 22 -10.73 -6.76 -0.59
CA ILE A 22 -10.98 -5.65 0.35
C ILE A 22 -9.74 -4.75 0.49
N THR A 23 -8.54 -5.33 0.51
CA THR A 23 -7.28 -4.59 0.53
C THR A 23 -7.10 -3.74 -0.73
N GLY A 24 -7.48 -4.27 -1.90
CA GLY A 24 -7.47 -3.51 -3.16
C GLY A 24 -8.43 -2.33 -3.10
N ASP A 25 -9.71 -2.60 -2.82
CA ASP A 25 -10.78 -1.59 -2.72
C ASP A 25 -10.41 -0.49 -1.69
N PHE A 26 -9.86 -0.89 -0.53
CA PHE A 26 -9.40 0.04 0.50
C PHE A 26 -8.27 0.95 -0.01
N GLY A 27 -7.28 0.39 -0.72
CA GLY A 27 -6.17 1.17 -1.23
C GLY A 27 -6.60 2.21 -2.26
N GLU A 28 -7.51 1.85 -3.17
CA GLU A 28 -8.09 2.78 -4.13
C GLU A 28 -8.84 3.92 -3.41
N MET A 29 -9.67 3.58 -2.42
CA MET A 29 -10.41 4.57 -1.64
C MET A 29 -9.49 5.45 -0.77
N ALA A 30 -8.40 4.91 -0.22
CA ALA A 30 -7.43 5.70 0.54
C ALA A 30 -6.71 6.72 -0.35
N VAL A 31 -6.30 6.33 -1.56
CA VAL A 31 -5.69 7.23 -2.54
C VAL A 31 -6.69 8.30 -2.99
N LEU A 32 -7.92 7.91 -3.34
CA LEU A 32 -8.98 8.83 -3.74
C LEU A 32 -9.27 9.86 -2.64
N TYR A 33 -9.42 9.41 -1.38
CA TYR A 33 -9.64 10.29 -0.23
C TYR A 33 -8.51 11.30 -0.08
N TRP A 34 -7.25 10.84 -0.16
CA TRP A 34 -6.10 11.70 0.04
C TRP A 34 -5.95 12.74 -1.04
N LEU A 35 -6.14 12.35 -2.30
CA LEU A 35 -6.14 13.28 -3.43
C LEU A 35 -7.24 14.33 -3.29
N SER A 36 -8.48 13.91 -3.02
CA SER A 36 -9.61 14.82 -2.86
C SER A 36 -9.42 15.80 -1.70
N LYS A 37 -8.83 15.33 -0.58
CA LYS A 37 -8.50 16.16 0.58
C LYS A 37 -7.55 17.32 0.23
N TYR A 38 -6.68 17.12 -0.75
CA TYR A 38 -5.72 18.13 -1.22
C TYR A 38 -6.17 18.84 -2.51
N GLY A 39 -7.46 18.80 -2.82
CA GLY A 39 -8.07 19.62 -3.88
C GLY A 39 -7.97 19.04 -5.28
N PHE A 40 -7.57 17.78 -5.44
CA PHE A 40 -7.61 17.10 -6.73
C PHE A 40 -9.05 16.75 -7.09
N GLU A 41 -9.46 17.08 -8.31
CA GLU A 41 -10.67 16.52 -8.91
C GLU A 41 -10.34 15.11 -9.38
N CYS A 42 -11.01 14.11 -8.81
CA CYS A 42 -10.68 12.72 -9.05
C CYS A 42 -11.91 11.81 -9.11
N ALA A 43 -11.80 10.73 -9.86
CA ALA A 43 -12.85 9.71 -10.01
C ALA A 43 -12.24 8.32 -10.04
N LEU A 44 -12.95 7.36 -9.44
CA LEU A 44 -12.70 5.95 -9.67
C LEU A 44 -13.10 5.58 -11.09
N VAL A 45 -12.29 4.74 -11.73
CA VAL A 45 -12.57 4.20 -13.06
C VAL A 45 -12.42 2.69 -13.03
N ASP A 46 -13.36 1.99 -13.66
CA ASP A 46 -13.28 0.54 -13.87
C ASP A 46 -12.65 0.27 -15.24
N HIS A 47 -11.34 0.47 -15.32
CA HIS A 47 -10.60 0.28 -16.56
C HIS A 47 -9.33 -0.55 -16.34
N THR A 48 -9.03 -1.44 -17.30
CA THR A 48 -7.81 -2.22 -17.26
C THR A 48 -6.57 -1.31 -17.32
N GLY A 49 -5.82 -1.25 -16.23
CA GLY A 49 -4.54 -0.56 -16.14
C GLY A 49 -4.53 0.71 -15.30
N ILE A 50 -5.67 1.36 -15.09
CA ILE A 50 -5.81 2.49 -14.17
C ILE A 50 -7.07 2.35 -13.33
N ASP A 51 -6.99 2.76 -12.08
CA ASP A 51 -8.04 2.65 -11.08
C ASP A 51 -8.65 4.02 -10.74
N ILE A 52 -7.86 5.10 -10.94
CA ILE A 52 -8.27 6.48 -10.64
C ILE A 52 -7.79 7.40 -11.77
N ILE A 53 -8.66 8.33 -12.19
CA ILE A 53 -8.26 9.52 -12.94
C ILE A 53 -8.31 10.71 -12.00
N ALA A 54 -7.24 11.51 -11.96
CA ALA A 54 -7.15 12.69 -11.10
C ALA A 54 -6.56 13.89 -11.85
N ARG A 55 -7.12 15.08 -11.61
CA ARG A 55 -6.58 16.34 -12.11
C ARG A 55 -5.88 17.08 -10.99
N ASN A 56 -4.60 17.37 -11.19
CA ASN A 56 -3.80 18.15 -10.25
C ASN A 56 -4.24 19.64 -10.28
N PRO A 57 -4.69 20.22 -9.16
CA PRO A 57 -5.17 21.60 -9.12
C PRO A 57 -4.07 22.65 -9.35
N HIS A 58 -2.80 22.28 -9.14
CA HIS A 58 -1.68 23.20 -9.25
C HIS A 58 -1.04 23.22 -10.63
N THR A 59 -1.00 22.06 -11.30
CA THR A 59 -0.34 21.92 -12.61
C THR A 59 -1.32 21.71 -13.77
N ASN A 60 -2.59 21.45 -13.48
CA ASN A 60 -3.62 21.01 -14.44
C ASN A 60 -3.30 19.65 -15.11
N GLU A 61 -2.29 18.93 -14.67
CA GLU A 61 -1.95 17.62 -15.17
C GLU A 61 -3.07 16.63 -14.88
N ILE A 62 -3.40 15.80 -15.87
CA ILE A 62 -4.34 14.69 -15.73
C ILE A 62 -3.54 13.42 -15.50
N MET A 63 -3.73 12.81 -14.35
CA MET A 63 -3.04 11.61 -13.89
C MET A 63 -3.92 10.39 -14.07
N GLY A 64 -3.43 9.35 -14.70
CA GLY A 64 -4.05 8.01 -14.69
C GLY A 64 -3.30 7.13 -13.71
N ILE A 65 -3.92 6.78 -12.61
CA ILE A 65 -3.25 6.15 -11.46
C ILE A 65 -3.62 4.69 -11.36
N SER A 66 -2.62 3.80 -11.39
CA SER A 66 -2.78 2.39 -11.05
C SER A 66 -2.42 2.17 -9.57
N VAL A 67 -3.36 1.63 -8.79
CA VAL A 67 -3.18 1.41 -7.35
C VAL A 67 -2.70 -0.02 -7.09
N LYS A 68 -1.70 -0.15 -6.23
CA LYS A 68 -1.14 -1.43 -5.78
C LYS A 68 -1.17 -1.49 -4.27
N SER A 69 -2.03 -2.34 -3.72
CA SER A 69 -2.23 -2.46 -2.26
C SER A 69 -1.71 -3.77 -1.71
N ARG A 70 -1.16 -3.73 -0.52
CA ARG A 70 -0.73 -4.91 0.24
C ARG A 70 -1.09 -4.74 1.70
N SER A 71 -1.58 -5.81 2.32
CA SER A 71 -1.70 -5.93 3.77
C SER A 71 -0.71 -6.98 4.25
N ARG A 72 0.21 -6.58 5.10
CA ARG A 72 1.34 -7.36 5.59
C ARG A 72 1.06 -7.89 6.99
N THR A 73 1.75 -8.96 7.36
CA THR A 73 1.91 -9.40 8.75
C THR A 73 3.21 -8.82 9.30
N GLU A 74 3.40 -8.85 10.61
CA GLU A 74 4.61 -8.32 11.28
C GLU A 74 5.93 -8.89 10.73
N GLU A 75 5.91 -10.11 10.18
CA GLU A 75 7.11 -10.75 9.60
C GLU A 75 7.40 -10.34 8.15
N GLN A 76 6.51 -9.58 7.51
CA GLN A 76 6.54 -9.22 6.09
C GLN A 76 6.60 -7.71 5.85
N GLU A 77 6.84 -6.91 6.89
CA GLU A 77 6.79 -5.45 6.82
C GLU A 77 7.78 -4.90 5.79
N ASP A 78 8.96 -5.48 5.73
CA ASP A 78 10.07 -5.07 4.86
C ASP A 78 10.02 -5.65 3.45
N GLU A 79 9.05 -6.54 3.15
CA GLU A 79 8.94 -7.13 1.82
C GLU A 79 8.63 -6.07 0.76
N TYR A 80 9.23 -6.24 -0.42
CA TYR A 80 8.94 -5.36 -1.56
C TYR A 80 7.54 -5.59 -2.12
N VAL A 81 6.94 -4.56 -2.71
CA VAL A 81 5.70 -4.66 -3.48
C VAL A 81 6.07 -4.93 -4.94
N SER A 82 5.74 -6.13 -5.43
CA SER A 82 5.95 -6.46 -6.84
C SER A 82 4.93 -5.76 -7.73
N ILE A 83 5.42 -5.12 -8.80
CA ILE A 83 4.63 -4.54 -9.89
C ILE A 83 4.99 -5.31 -11.15
N PRO A 84 4.15 -6.24 -11.62
CA PRO A 84 4.40 -7.03 -12.83
C PRO A 84 4.59 -6.16 -14.08
N ASN A 85 5.39 -6.62 -15.04
CA ASN A 85 5.68 -5.86 -16.26
C ASN A 85 4.43 -5.49 -17.06
N ASP A 86 3.45 -6.37 -17.12
CA ASP A 86 2.19 -6.13 -17.83
C ASP A 86 1.34 -5.00 -17.21
N ASN A 87 1.53 -4.69 -15.92
CA ASN A 87 0.85 -3.55 -15.27
C ASN A 87 1.36 -2.22 -15.81
N PHE A 88 2.65 -2.11 -16.13
CA PHE A 88 3.20 -0.90 -16.75
C PHE A 88 2.63 -0.71 -18.16
N ASP A 89 2.58 -1.77 -18.96
CA ASP A 89 2.07 -1.72 -20.33
C ASP A 89 0.56 -1.41 -20.36
N LYS A 90 -0.21 -1.97 -19.41
CA LYS A 90 -1.64 -1.70 -19.24
C LYS A 90 -1.90 -0.24 -18.84
N ALA A 91 -1.14 0.27 -17.86
CA ALA A 91 -1.26 1.66 -17.41
C ALA A 91 -0.91 2.65 -18.53
N GLU A 92 0.15 2.38 -19.29
CA GLU A 92 0.56 3.22 -20.41
C GLU A 92 -0.51 3.26 -21.51
N LYS A 93 -1.06 2.10 -21.90
CA LYS A 93 -2.14 2.01 -22.89
C LYS A 93 -3.40 2.73 -22.44
N ALA A 94 -3.81 2.54 -21.17
CA ALA A 94 -4.97 3.22 -20.62
C ALA A 94 -4.76 4.74 -20.59
N CYS A 95 -3.61 5.20 -20.12
CA CYS A 95 -3.30 6.62 -20.07
C CYS A 95 -3.23 7.25 -21.47
N ALA A 96 -2.68 6.56 -22.46
CA ALA A 96 -2.70 7.03 -23.84
C ALA A 96 -4.12 7.19 -24.39
N ALA A 97 -5.04 6.29 -24.05
CA ALA A 97 -6.43 6.35 -24.49
C ALA A 97 -7.21 7.50 -23.84
N PHE A 98 -6.92 7.85 -22.58
CA PHE A 98 -7.59 8.91 -21.83
C PHE A 98 -6.86 10.25 -21.82
N GLY A 99 -5.69 10.35 -22.48
CA GLY A 99 -4.87 11.57 -22.46
C GLY A 99 -4.30 11.88 -21.08
N CYS A 100 -3.98 10.86 -20.28
CA CYS A 100 -3.44 10.99 -18.93
C CYS A 100 -1.93 10.72 -18.89
N ILE A 101 -1.26 11.21 -17.86
CA ILE A 101 0.10 10.80 -17.52
C ILE A 101 0.02 9.60 -16.57
N PRO A 102 0.77 8.50 -16.83
CA PRO A 102 0.71 7.31 -16.01
C PRO A 102 1.41 7.49 -14.66
N TYR A 103 0.69 7.16 -13.60
CA TYR A 103 1.12 7.16 -12.21
C TYR A 103 0.90 5.79 -11.56
N PHE A 104 1.69 5.50 -10.55
CA PHE A 104 1.40 4.43 -9.59
C PHE A 104 1.11 5.01 -8.22
N ALA A 105 0.16 4.40 -7.53
CA ALA A 105 -0.04 4.56 -6.10
C ALA A 105 0.21 3.21 -5.42
N ILE A 106 1.06 3.21 -4.39
CA ILE A 106 1.43 2.00 -3.66
C ILE A 106 0.96 2.19 -2.22
N VAL A 107 0.04 1.35 -1.76
CA VAL A 107 -0.53 1.41 -0.41
C VAL A 107 -0.18 0.14 0.34
N VAL A 108 0.52 0.28 1.46
CA VAL A 108 0.98 -0.85 2.26
C VAL A 108 0.54 -0.67 3.71
N ASP A 109 -0.28 -1.61 4.15
CA ASP A 109 -0.62 -1.81 5.54
C ASP A 109 0.42 -2.76 6.15
N ALA A 110 1.22 -2.25 7.09
CA ALA A 110 2.29 -2.98 7.74
C ALA A 110 2.47 -2.48 9.18
N GLY A 111 2.39 -3.41 10.13
CA GLY A 111 2.47 -3.09 11.55
C GLY A 111 1.33 -2.15 11.98
N GLU A 112 1.69 -1.05 12.63
CA GLU A 112 0.74 -0.04 13.10
C GLU A 112 0.61 1.16 12.14
N THR A 113 1.07 1.01 10.89
CA THR A 113 1.07 2.11 9.93
C THR A 113 0.63 1.65 8.55
N ILE A 114 -0.33 2.38 7.96
CA ILE A 114 -0.66 2.28 6.55
C ILE A 114 0.04 3.42 5.83
N ARG A 115 0.93 3.09 4.88
CA ARG A 115 1.68 4.07 4.09
C ARG A 115 1.21 4.05 2.65
N GLY A 116 1.07 5.25 2.07
CA GLY A 116 0.79 5.41 0.65
C GLY A 116 1.85 6.26 -0.04
N PHE A 117 2.20 5.88 -1.26
CA PHE A 117 3.17 6.56 -2.11
C PHE A 117 2.54 6.79 -3.47
N ILE A 118 2.49 8.04 -3.95
CA ILE A 118 1.95 8.38 -5.27
C ILE A 118 3.07 9.04 -6.07
N LEU A 119 3.38 8.51 -7.25
CA LEU A 119 4.49 9.00 -8.07
C LEU A 119 4.27 8.68 -9.56
N PRO A 120 4.90 9.45 -10.47
CA PRO A 120 4.89 9.12 -11.89
C PRO A 120 5.46 7.73 -12.17
N MET A 121 4.88 7.00 -13.12
CA MET A 121 5.37 5.69 -13.55
C MET A 121 6.85 5.76 -13.98
N ALA A 122 7.26 6.81 -14.67
CA ALA A 122 8.64 7.04 -15.05
C ALA A 122 9.59 7.08 -13.83
N LYS A 123 9.14 7.66 -12.71
CA LYS A 123 9.91 7.70 -11.47
C LYS A 123 10.05 6.31 -10.83
N VAL A 124 9.00 5.49 -10.86
CA VAL A 124 9.08 4.08 -10.43
C VAL A 124 10.18 3.36 -11.20
N LEU A 125 10.18 3.48 -12.53
CA LEU A 125 11.14 2.83 -13.41
C LEU A 125 12.57 3.37 -13.26
N THR A 126 12.73 4.64 -12.90
CA THR A 126 14.05 5.22 -12.59
C THR A 126 14.62 4.64 -11.29
N LEU A 127 13.77 4.48 -10.26
CA LEU A 127 14.19 3.93 -8.97
C LEU A 127 14.41 2.42 -9.01
N PHE A 128 13.54 1.73 -9.73
CA PHE A 128 13.48 0.28 -9.82
C PHE A 128 13.18 -0.15 -11.26
N PRO A 129 14.21 -0.30 -12.11
CA PRO A 129 14.04 -0.74 -13.49
C PRO A 129 13.31 -2.07 -13.59
N LYS A 130 12.60 -2.28 -14.72
CA LYS A 130 11.94 -3.55 -15.02
C LYS A 130 12.97 -4.71 -15.04
N GLY A 131 12.72 -5.72 -14.19
CA GLY A 131 13.39 -7.01 -14.25
C GLY A 131 12.63 -7.99 -15.15
N LYS A 132 12.98 -9.28 -15.08
CA LYS A 132 12.30 -10.35 -15.83
C LYS A 132 10.78 -10.40 -15.57
N ALA A 133 10.36 -10.29 -14.34
CA ALA A 133 8.96 -10.43 -13.91
C ALA A 133 8.26 -9.08 -13.65
N GLY A 134 9.00 -8.05 -13.34
CA GLY A 134 8.46 -6.75 -12.98
C GLY A 134 9.48 -5.88 -12.25
N SER A 135 8.99 -4.80 -11.65
CA SER A 135 9.71 -3.90 -10.76
C SER A 135 9.34 -4.20 -9.31
N GLY A 136 10.23 -3.92 -8.36
CA GLY A 136 10.03 -4.19 -6.93
C GLY A 136 10.15 -2.93 -6.07
N TRP A 137 9.03 -2.37 -5.64
CA TRP A 137 8.99 -1.24 -4.72
C TRP A 137 9.41 -1.68 -3.31
N LYS A 138 10.53 -1.18 -2.82
CA LYS A 138 11.11 -1.62 -1.54
C LYS A 138 10.51 -0.89 -0.35
N MET A 139 10.36 -1.59 0.78
CA MET A 139 9.69 -1.09 1.98
C MET A 139 10.61 -1.02 3.21
N THR A 140 11.92 -1.25 3.06
CA THR A 140 12.87 -1.13 4.18
C THR A 140 13.14 0.32 4.55
N GLU A 141 13.47 0.59 5.82
CA GLU A 141 13.66 1.93 6.37
C GLU A 141 14.55 2.88 5.53
N PRO A 142 15.70 2.44 4.96
CA PRO A 142 16.50 3.33 4.12
C PRO A 142 15.75 3.83 2.86
N TYR A 143 14.87 3.00 2.31
CA TYR A 143 14.05 3.38 1.15
C TYR A 143 12.89 4.28 1.57
N LEU A 144 12.24 4.01 2.71
CA LEU A 144 11.16 4.86 3.23
C LEU A 144 11.67 6.29 3.49
N ALA A 145 12.84 6.43 4.12
CA ALA A 145 13.49 7.73 4.32
C ALA A 145 13.81 8.43 3.00
N ARG A 146 14.29 7.69 2.00
CA ARG A 146 14.57 8.23 0.65
C ARG A 146 13.29 8.71 -0.04
N TYR A 147 12.19 7.97 0.07
CA TYR A 147 10.91 8.38 -0.53
C TYR A 147 10.36 9.65 0.13
N ALA A 148 10.45 9.74 1.46
CA ALA A 148 10.01 10.92 2.19
C ALA A 148 10.81 12.19 1.84
N ALA A 149 12.07 12.04 1.43
CA ALA A 149 12.94 13.14 1.01
C ALA A 149 12.80 13.52 -0.47
N ASP A 150 12.14 12.71 -1.28
CA ASP A 150 12.04 12.93 -2.74
C ASP A 150 10.76 13.72 -3.08
N PRO A 151 10.87 14.97 -3.57
CA PRO A 151 9.70 15.81 -3.85
C PRO A 151 8.81 15.29 -5.00
N ALA A 152 9.30 14.35 -5.80
CA ALA A 152 8.50 13.71 -6.86
C ALA A 152 7.64 12.56 -6.33
N ILE A 153 7.74 12.21 -5.05
CA ILE A 153 6.97 11.15 -4.40
C ILE A 153 6.06 11.78 -3.36
N GLN A 154 4.75 11.72 -3.59
CA GLN A 154 3.79 12.13 -2.57
C GLN A 154 3.62 10.99 -1.57
N VAL A 155 3.81 11.27 -0.29
CA VAL A 155 3.74 10.29 0.78
C VAL A 155 2.63 10.65 1.75
N PHE A 156 1.80 9.68 2.11
CA PHE A 156 0.87 9.81 3.22
C PHE A 156 0.98 8.61 4.16
N ALA A 157 0.58 8.78 5.41
CA ALA A 157 0.55 7.69 6.38
C ALA A 157 -0.64 7.84 7.34
N PHE A 158 -1.22 6.69 7.69
CA PHE A 158 -2.19 6.56 8.77
C PHE A 158 -1.57 5.73 9.90
N GLN A 159 -1.69 6.19 11.13
CA GLN A 159 -1.40 5.38 12.31
C GLN A 159 -2.64 4.55 12.63
N THR A 160 -2.45 3.25 12.80
CA THR A 160 -3.52 2.31 13.13
C THR A 160 -3.30 1.77 14.53
N THR A 161 -4.29 1.96 15.41
CA THR A 161 -4.26 1.39 16.76
C THR A 161 -5.55 0.64 16.98
N THR A 162 -5.44 -0.64 17.35
CA THR A 162 -6.61 -1.45 17.72
C THR A 162 -6.63 -1.69 19.22
N MET A 163 -7.74 -1.30 19.87
CA MET A 163 -7.99 -1.61 21.28
C MET A 163 -9.21 -2.53 21.39
N ARG A 164 -9.09 -3.59 22.21
CA ARG A 164 -10.15 -4.57 22.45
C ARG A 164 -10.67 -5.22 21.16
N TRP A 165 -9.76 -5.44 20.17
CA TRP A 165 -10.12 -6.13 18.93
C TRP A 165 -10.28 -7.64 19.21
N TRP A 166 -11.29 -8.28 18.63
CA TRP A 166 -11.64 -9.69 18.90
C TRP A 166 -10.49 -10.70 18.78
N GLY A 167 -9.44 -10.42 18.02
CA GLY A 167 -8.26 -11.29 17.91
C GLY A 167 -7.28 -11.17 19.07
N GLN A 168 -7.44 -10.21 20.00
CA GLN A 168 -6.54 -10.02 21.12
C GLN A 168 -6.94 -10.81 22.38
N GLU A 169 -8.19 -11.28 22.49
CA GLU A 169 -8.71 -11.99 23.65
C GLU A 169 -8.43 -13.49 23.65
N VAL A 170 -8.12 -14.07 22.50
CA VAL A 170 -7.92 -15.54 22.33
C VAL A 170 -6.61 -16.06 22.96
N VAL A 171 -5.66 -15.18 23.29
CA VAL A 171 -4.37 -15.58 23.87
C VAL A 171 -4.45 -15.93 25.36
N ALA A 172 -5.46 -15.46 26.07
CA ALA A 172 -5.60 -15.68 27.53
C ALA A 172 -6.28 -17.02 27.88
N ALA A 173 -7.04 -17.62 26.96
CA ALA A 173 -7.83 -18.83 27.24
C ALA A 173 -7.04 -20.15 27.17
N ASP A 174 -5.99 -20.21 26.34
CA ASP A 174 -5.20 -21.45 26.14
C ASP A 174 -4.08 -21.67 27.17
N ALA A 175 -3.84 -20.73 28.08
CA ALA A 175 -2.79 -20.86 29.10
C ALA A 175 -3.21 -21.71 30.31
N HIS A 176 -4.47 -22.10 30.44
CA HIS A 176 -4.99 -22.84 31.60
C HIS A 176 -5.53 -24.24 31.30
N ALA A 177 -5.45 -24.74 30.06
CA ALA A 177 -6.01 -26.07 29.70
C ALA A 177 -5.01 -27.23 29.72
N SER A 178 -3.86 -27.13 30.37
CA SER A 178 -2.92 -28.23 30.51
C SER A 178 -2.30 -28.31 31.90
N ARG A 179 -3.14 -28.56 32.89
CA ARG A 179 -2.76 -29.17 34.18
C ARG A 179 -4.02 -29.83 34.76
N ASP A 180 -4.25 -31.06 34.38
CA ASP A 180 -4.77 -32.15 35.25
C ASP A 180 -4.36 -33.50 34.67
#